data_d15ef599c8b02b9a71e8515d151f659a
#
_entry.id   d15ef599c8b02b9a71e8515d151f659a
#
_cell.length_a   1.000
_cell.length_b   1.000
_cell.length_c   1.000
_cell.angle_alpha   90.00
_cell.angle_beta   90.00
_cell.angle_gamma   90.00
#
_symmetry.space_group_name_H-M   'P 1'
#
loop_
_entity.id
_entity.type
_entity.pdbx_description
1 polymer ?
#
loop_
_entity_poly.entity_id
_entity_poly.type
_entity_poly.pdbx_seq_one_letter_code
_entity_poly.pdbx_strand_id
1 'polypeptide(L)'
;DPVGEVFDMRTLPNGLVVGKKRVPLGVIGAIYESRPNVTIDIASLCLKSGNVVILRGGKEAINSNTILSLVAQEAAHQAGVPHGAIQSIESTERALVGHMLKMKEVIDLMIPRGGAELIKFVSENAAMPVITGGIGVCHTYVDKSADLGKAVAIVYNAKVQRPTVCNALDCLLVHSKVAQNYLPLIAKEWARAEVEMHCDKQAMAILKSTLTLPSPFKGEGLGEGIVPAVDEDWGKEFLSLKAAIKVVNSLDEALEHIEKYGSGHSEAIVTEDYSAAMRFLNEVDAACVYVNASTRFTDGGQFGLGAEIGISTQKFHARGPMALKELTSYKWIIFGNGQVRP
;
A
#
# COMPACT_ATOMS: atom_id res chain seq x y z
N ASP A 1 10.11 -3.79 20.18
CA ASP A 1 11.26 -4.47 19.55
C ASP A 1 10.88 -5.93 19.29
N PRO A 2 10.77 -6.36 18.02
CA PRO A 2 10.36 -7.73 17.72
C PRO A 2 11.48 -8.76 17.86
N VAL A 3 12.73 -8.33 17.89
CA VAL A 3 13.88 -9.23 17.91
C VAL A 3 13.92 -10.02 19.21
N GLY A 4 13.99 -11.34 19.10
CA GLY A 4 13.99 -12.23 20.25
C GLY A 4 12.60 -12.66 20.75
N GLU A 5 11.49 -12.11 20.20
CA GLU A 5 10.13 -12.56 20.49
C GLU A 5 10.01 -14.07 20.25
N VAL A 6 9.54 -14.81 21.26
CA VAL A 6 9.29 -16.26 21.17
C VAL A 6 7.79 -16.47 21.05
N PHE A 7 7.38 -17.28 20.09
CA PHE A 7 5.95 -17.52 19.78
C PHE A 7 5.72 -18.94 19.24
N ASP A 8 4.46 -19.36 19.14
CA ASP A 8 4.04 -20.69 18.68
C ASP A 8 4.69 -21.85 19.46
N MET A 9 4.92 -21.68 20.77
CA MET A 9 5.48 -22.73 21.62
C MET A 9 4.45 -23.85 21.81
N ARG A 10 4.89 -25.11 21.58
CA ARG A 10 4.02 -26.30 21.77
C ARG A 10 4.86 -27.53 22.15
N THR A 11 4.28 -28.40 22.95
CA THR A 11 4.86 -29.71 23.25
C THR A 11 4.35 -30.74 22.27
N LEU A 12 5.27 -31.49 21.68
CA LEU A 12 4.96 -32.58 20.74
C LEU A 12 4.72 -33.90 21.48
N PRO A 13 4.06 -34.91 20.85
CA PRO A 13 3.82 -36.21 21.49
C PRO A 13 5.09 -36.97 21.92
N ASN A 14 6.22 -36.69 21.27
CA ASN A 14 7.53 -37.26 21.60
C ASN A 14 8.25 -36.52 22.76
N GLY A 15 7.59 -35.53 23.36
CA GLY A 15 8.15 -34.74 24.48
C GLY A 15 9.04 -33.56 24.08
N LEU A 16 9.32 -33.33 22.80
CA LEU A 16 10.01 -32.12 22.35
C LEU A 16 9.12 -30.91 22.54
N VAL A 17 9.68 -29.80 23.03
CA VAL A 17 9.04 -28.50 23.05
C VAL A 17 9.63 -27.68 21.89
N VAL A 18 8.79 -27.31 20.93
CA VAL A 18 9.19 -26.55 19.75
C VAL A 18 8.52 -25.20 19.72
N GLY A 19 9.20 -24.21 19.19
CA GLY A 19 8.67 -22.87 19.00
C GLY A 19 9.48 -22.08 17.98
N LYS A 20 9.11 -20.83 17.82
CA LYS A 20 9.78 -19.89 16.91
C LYS A 20 10.35 -18.72 17.70
N LYS A 21 11.50 -18.23 17.28
CA LYS A 21 12.12 -17.01 17.82
C LYS A 21 12.43 -16.06 16.68
N ARG A 22 11.97 -14.79 16.78
CA ARG A 22 12.27 -13.78 15.76
C ARG A 22 13.73 -13.44 15.70
N VAL A 23 14.21 -13.28 14.48
CA VAL A 23 15.60 -12.90 14.17
C VAL A 23 15.56 -11.83 13.05
N PRO A 24 16.58 -10.96 12.97
CA PRO A 24 16.73 -10.04 11.85
C PRO A 24 16.76 -10.76 10.50
N LEU A 25 16.41 -10.05 9.44
CA LEU A 25 16.60 -10.53 8.05
C LEU A 25 18.09 -10.54 7.67
N GLY A 26 18.85 -9.54 8.13
CA GLY A 26 20.25 -9.38 7.82
C GLY A 26 20.59 -7.98 7.31
N VAL A 27 21.17 -7.90 6.12
CA VAL A 27 21.51 -6.64 5.46
C VAL A 27 20.41 -6.25 4.47
N ILE A 28 19.81 -5.10 4.68
CA ILE A 28 18.74 -4.57 3.83
C ILE A 28 19.30 -3.47 2.93
N GLY A 29 19.19 -3.64 1.62
CA GLY A 29 19.44 -2.60 0.64
C GLY A 29 18.16 -1.79 0.38
N ALA A 30 18.23 -0.46 0.45
CA ALA A 30 17.09 0.40 0.16
C ALA A 30 17.43 1.42 -0.94
N ILE A 31 16.66 1.41 -2.02
CA ILE A 31 16.79 2.36 -3.12
C ILE A 31 15.52 3.22 -3.16
N TYR A 32 15.64 4.55 -3.01
CA TYR A 32 14.49 5.42 -2.89
C TYR A 32 14.65 6.76 -3.61
N GLU A 33 13.52 7.34 -4.00
CA GLU A 33 13.41 8.61 -4.73
C GLU A 33 12.73 9.69 -3.89
N SER A 34 13.10 10.95 -4.13
CA SER A 34 12.36 12.20 -3.80
C SER A 34 11.80 12.38 -2.38
N ARG A 35 12.19 11.58 -1.39
CA ARG A 35 11.65 11.65 -0.02
C ARG A 35 12.75 11.53 1.02
N PRO A 36 13.40 12.63 1.43
CA PRO A 36 14.52 12.59 2.39
C PRO A 36 14.17 11.94 3.75
N ASN A 37 12.93 12.09 4.22
CA ASN A 37 12.47 11.46 5.46
C ASN A 37 12.59 9.93 5.43
N VAL A 38 12.48 9.31 4.25
CA VAL A 38 12.62 7.85 4.07
C VAL A 38 14.00 7.35 4.55
N THR A 39 15.05 8.19 4.47
CA THR A 39 16.37 7.89 5.02
C THR A 39 16.29 7.53 6.51
N ILE A 40 15.61 8.35 7.30
CA ILE A 40 15.47 8.13 8.76
C ILE A 40 14.46 7.02 9.05
N ASP A 41 13.35 6.98 8.33
CA ASP A 41 12.31 5.96 8.53
C ASP A 41 12.89 4.55 8.33
N ILE A 42 13.60 4.31 7.22
CA ILE A 42 14.23 3.02 6.93
C ILE A 42 15.35 2.72 7.91
N ALA A 43 16.25 3.67 8.17
CA ALA A 43 17.36 3.47 9.09
C ALA A 43 16.87 3.07 10.50
N SER A 44 15.89 3.79 11.04
CA SER A 44 15.34 3.51 12.36
C SER A 44 14.61 2.18 12.45
N LEU A 45 13.81 1.83 11.44
CA LEU A 45 13.11 0.55 11.38
C LEU A 45 14.09 -0.62 11.24
N CYS A 46 15.14 -0.50 10.42
CA CYS A 46 16.18 -1.51 10.28
C CYS A 46 16.93 -1.71 11.58
N LEU A 47 17.43 -0.64 12.22
CA LEU A 47 18.11 -0.75 13.51
C LEU A 47 17.24 -1.41 14.57
N LYS A 48 15.99 -0.97 14.70
CA LYS A 48 15.06 -1.48 15.71
C LYS A 48 14.65 -2.94 15.47
N SER A 49 14.73 -3.41 14.23
CA SER A 49 14.54 -4.82 13.85
C SER A 49 15.85 -5.61 13.77
N GLY A 50 16.98 -5.01 14.21
CA GLY A 50 18.29 -5.66 14.30
C GLY A 50 19.00 -5.85 12.95
N ASN A 51 18.54 -5.17 11.90
CA ASN A 51 19.13 -5.25 10.56
C ASN A 51 20.19 -4.17 10.35
N VAL A 52 21.15 -4.47 9.50
CA VAL A 52 22.02 -3.48 8.85
C VAL A 52 21.31 -2.91 7.64
N VAL A 53 21.56 -1.65 7.31
CA VAL A 53 20.95 -1.03 6.13
C VAL A 53 21.98 -0.32 5.25
N ILE A 54 21.84 -0.49 3.93
CA ILE A 54 22.57 0.25 2.89
C ILE A 54 21.57 1.10 2.13
N LEU A 55 21.68 2.42 2.30
CA LEU A 55 20.78 3.42 1.77
C LEU A 55 21.30 4.00 0.44
N ARG A 56 20.45 4.09 -0.58
CA ARG A 56 20.73 4.78 -1.83
C ARG A 56 19.55 5.68 -2.21
N GLY A 57 19.64 6.96 -1.89
CA GLY A 57 18.64 7.96 -2.24
C GLY A 57 18.80 8.52 -3.66
N GLY A 58 17.75 9.14 -4.18
CA GLY A 58 17.75 9.81 -5.48
C GLY A 58 18.66 11.06 -5.51
N LYS A 59 19.10 11.43 -6.72
CA LYS A 59 20.00 12.59 -6.94
C LYS A 59 19.38 13.92 -6.53
N GLU A 60 18.07 14.04 -6.63
CA GLU A 60 17.29 15.25 -6.34
C GLU A 60 17.32 15.64 -4.86
N ALA A 61 17.60 14.70 -3.97
CA ALA A 61 17.65 14.92 -2.51
C ALA A 61 19.02 14.51 -1.90
N ILE A 62 20.08 14.38 -2.70
CA ILE A 62 21.34 13.78 -2.26
C ILE A 62 21.94 14.49 -1.03
N ASN A 63 21.94 15.82 -0.98
CA ASN A 63 22.48 16.58 0.12
C ASN A 63 21.69 16.33 1.42
N SER A 64 20.35 16.32 1.34
CA SER A 64 19.51 15.99 2.49
C SER A 64 19.71 14.56 2.96
N ASN A 65 19.77 13.61 2.03
CA ASN A 65 19.98 12.19 2.33
C ASN A 65 21.32 11.96 3.02
N THR A 66 22.39 12.59 2.52
CA THR A 66 23.75 12.50 3.13
C THR A 66 23.74 13.03 4.55
N ILE A 67 23.22 14.24 4.78
CA ILE A 67 23.19 14.82 6.14
C ILE A 67 22.33 13.97 7.09
N LEU A 68 21.16 13.53 6.66
CA LEU A 68 20.29 12.68 7.48
C LEU A 68 20.95 11.33 7.80
N SER A 69 21.65 10.73 6.85
CA SER A 69 22.40 9.49 7.06
C SER A 69 23.53 9.70 8.08
N LEU A 70 24.30 10.78 7.98
CA LEU A 70 25.37 11.09 8.91
C LEU A 70 24.83 11.32 10.33
N VAL A 71 23.76 12.08 10.49
CA VAL A 71 23.11 12.31 11.77
C VAL A 71 22.63 10.99 12.39
N ALA A 72 21.99 10.11 11.57
CA ALA A 72 21.53 8.82 12.03
C ALA A 72 22.68 7.89 12.44
N GLN A 73 23.77 7.86 11.68
CA GLN A 73 24.98 7.08 11.99
C GLN A 73 25.61 7.53 13.32
N GLU A 74 25.80 8.85 13.48
CA GLU A 74 26.39 9.42 14.70
C GLU A 74 25.52 9.14 15.93
N ALA A 75 24.21 9.38 15.84
CA ALA A 75 23.29 9.10 16.93
C ALA A 75 23.25 7.61 17.31
N ALA A 76 23.26 6.72 16.31
CA ALA A 76 23.33 5.28 16.53
C ALA A 76 24.64 4.86 17.22
N HIS A 77 25.76 5.41 16.76
CA HIS A 77 27.07 5.14 17.36
C HIS A 77 27.15 5.62 18.82
N GLN A 78 26.69 6.83 19.10
CA GLN A 78 26.62 7.36 20.48
C GLN A 78 25.74 6.50 21.39
N ALA A 79 24.73 5.84 20.85
CA ALA A 79 23.86 4.90 21.55
C ALA A 79 24.47 3.48 21.67
N GLY A 80 25.70 3.25 21.21
CA GLY A 80 26.41 1.96 21.29
C GLY A 80 26.15 1.00 20.14
N VAL A 81 25.52 1.45 19.06
CA VAL A 81 25.36 0.65 17.84
C VAL A 81 26.69 0.59 17.09
N PRO A 82 27.12 -0.59 16.60
CA PRO A 82 28.37 -0.72 15.86
C PRO A 82 28.44 0.18 14.63
N HIS A 83 29.64 0.69 14.32
CA HIS A 83 29.87 1.36 13.04
C HIS A 83 29.50 0.47 11.86
N GLY A 84 28.91 1.07 10.83
CA GLY A 84 28.48 0.35 9.63
C GLY A 84 27.07 -0.26 9.69
N ALA A 85 26.35 -0.16 10.82
CA ALA A 85 24.98 -0.60 10.91
C ALA A 85 24.03 0.23 9.98
N ILE A 86 24.35 1.49 9.77
CA ILE A 86 23.73 2.35 8.76
C ILE A 86 24.81 2.76 7.78
N GLN A 87 24.60 2.53 6.49
CA GLN A 87 25.50 2.95 5.42
C GLN A 87 24.72 3.70 4.36
N SER A 88 25.35 4.65 3.69
CA SER A 88 24.73 5.39 2.58
C SER A 88 25.68 5.49 1.40
N ILE A 89 25.12 5.36 0.19
CA ILE A 89 25.83 5.59 -1.06
C ILE A 89 25.63 7.05 -1.45
N GLU A 90 26.67 7.86 -1.32
CA GLU A 90 26.64 9.30 -1.54
C GLU A 90 26.76 9.68 -3.04
N SER A 91 27.11 8.72 -3.88
CA SER A 91 27.22 8.96 -5.33
C SER A 91 25.87 8.92 -6.02
N THR A 92 25.67 9.82 -6.95
CA THR A 92 24.48 9.90 -7.80
C THR A 92 24.54 9.02 -9.05
N GLU A 93 25.65 8.31 -9.28
CA GLU A 93 25.84 7.45 -10.45
C GLU A 93 24.83 6.31 -10.48
N ARG A 94 24.09 6.21 -11.59
CA ARG A 94 23.11 5.14 -11.79
C ARG A 94 23.73 3.75 -11.89
N ALA A 95 24.96 3.65 -12.38
CA ALA A 95 25.69 2.38 -12.49
C ALA A 95 25.83 1.67 -11.14
N LEU A 96 25.98 2.42 -10.03
CA LEU A 96 26.09 1.88 -8.70
C LEU A 96 24.81 1.15 -8.24
N VAL A 97 23.64 1.56 -8.71
CA VAL A 97 22.41 0.82 -8.48
C VAL A 97 22.51 -0.59 -9.08
N GLY A 98 22.98 -0.69 -10.35
CA GLY A 98 23.20 -1.98 -11.00
C GLY A 98 24.20 -2.87 -10.26
N HIS A 99 25.26 -2.31 -9.69
CA HIS A 99 26.21 -3.05 -8.85
C HIS A 99 25.53 -3.53 -7.56
N MET A 100 24.83 -2.64 -6.85
CA MET A 100 24.11 -2.98 -5.61
C MET A 100 23.12 -4.13 -5.82
N LEU A 101 22.41 -4.16 -6.95
CA LEU A 101 21.45 -5.22 -7.30
C LEU A 101 22.12 -6.58 -7.57
N LYS A 102 23.43 -6.66 -7.73
CA LYS A 102 24.18 -7.92 -7.92
C LYS A 102 24.87 -8.42 -6.64
N MET A 103 24.85 -7.65 -5.55
CA MET A 103 25.58 -7.94 -4.29
C MET A 103 24.81 -8.92 -3.38
N LYS A 104 24.31 -10.03 -3.92
CA LYS A 104 23.54 -11.04 -3.17
C LYS A 104 24.34 -11.72 -2.04
N GLU A 105 25.66 -11.68 -2.08
CA GLU A 105 26.50 -12.21 -1.02
C GLU A 105 26.65 -11.25 0.19
N VAL A 106 26.15 -10.01 0.04
CA VAL A 106 26.22 -8.97 1.07
C VAL A 106 24.84 -8.49 1.47
N ILE A 107 23.90 -8.38 0.50
CA ILE A 107 22.54 -7.86 0.70
C ILE A 107 21.56 -9.02 0.69
N ASP A 108 20.87 -9.21 1.82
CA ASP A 108 19.88 -10.27 1.99
C ASP A 108 18.52 -9.91 1.38
N LEU A 109 18.18 -8.63 1.38
CA LEU A 109 16.88 -8.13 0.91
C LEU A 109 17.01 -6.75 0.27
N MET A 110 16.32 -6.51 -0.85
CA MET A 110 16.24 -5.21 -1.50
C MET A 110 14.82 -4.63 -1.36
N ILE A 111 14.74 -3.33 -1.04
CA ILE A 111 13.47 -2.59 -0.92
C ILE A 111 13.54 -1.33 -1.80
N PRO A 112 12.90 -1.32 -2.97
CA PRO A 112 12.74 -0.10 -3.76
C PRO A 112 11.56 0.75 -3.24
N ARG A 113 11.76 2.09 -3.24
CA ARG A 113 10.75 3.09 -2.87
C ARG A 113 10.75 4.24 -3.87
N GLY A 114 9.85 4.22 -4.81
CA GLY A 114 9.77 5.24 -5.87
C GLY A 114 8.66 4.94 -6.87
N GLY A 115 8.78 5.49 -8.06
CA GLY A 115 7.83 5.26 -9.14
C GLY A 115 7.87 3.83 -9.68
N ALA A 116 6.84 3.47 -10.47
CA ALA A 116 6.66 2.14 -11.04
C ALA A 116 7.89 1.66 -11.85
N GLU A 117 8.55 2.56 -12.57
CA GLU A 117 9.75 2.23 -13.36
C GLU A 117 10.93 1.79 -12.48
N LEU A 118 11.18 2.48 -11.35
CA LEU A 118 12.21 2.07 -10.41
C LEU A 118 11.90 0.71 -9.80
N ILE A 119 10.66 0.52 -9.35
CA ILE A 119 10.21 -0.74 -8.74
C ILE A 119 10.38 -1.90 -9.73
N LYS A 120 9.94 -1.72 -10.97
CA LYS A 120 10.08 -2.71 -12.04
C LYS A 120 11.55 -3.01 -12.32
N PHE A 121 12.37 -1.97 -12.50
CA PHE A 121 13.79 -2.14 -12.75
C PHE A 121 14.50 -2.93 -11.66
N VAL A 122 14.25 -2.61 -10.39
CA VAL A 122 14.84 -3.32 -9.26
C VAL A 122 14.37 -4.77 -9.22
N SER A 123 13.06 -5.01 -9.41
CA SER A 123 12.47 -6.36 -9.39
C SER A 123 13.02 -7.28 -10.48
N GLU A 124 13.28 -6.73 -11.67
CA GLU A 124 13.79 -7.50 -12.82
C GLU A 124 15.29 -7.73 -12.78
N ASN A 125 16.05 -6.90 -12.05
CA ASN A 125 17.51 -6.91 -12.09
C ASN A 125 18.21 -7.35 -10.81
N ALA A 126 17.51 -7.40 -9.68
CA ALA A 126 18.09 -7.81 -8.41
C ALA A 126 18.40 -9.33 -8.39
N ALA A 127 19.58 -9.67 -7.86
CA ALA A 127 20.00 -11.06 -7.65
C ALA A 127 19.60 -11.63 -6.28
N MET A 128 19.08 -10.78 -5.38
CA MET A 128 18.54 -11.13 -4.08
C MET A 128 17.02 -10.93 -4.06
N PRO A 129 16.30 -11.44 -3.04
CA PRO A 129 14.88 -11.15 -2.84
C PRO A 129 14.59 -9.64 -2.82
N VAL A 130 13.46 -9.26 -3.43
CA VAL A 130 12.99 -7.87 -3.47
C VAL A 130 11.60 -7.82 -2.87
N ILE A 131 11.38 -6.91 -1.94
CA ILE A 131 10.02 -6.60 -1.49
C ILE A 131 9.55 -5.33 -2.19
N THR A 132 8.52 -5.48 -2.99
CA THR A 132 7.93 -4.36 -3.73
C THR A 132 6.54 -4.05 -3.22
N GLY A 133 6.27 -2.76 -3.01
CA GLY A 133 4.93 -2.25 -3.15
C GLY A 133 4.66 -2.04 -4.65
N GLY A 134 3.61 -2.64 -5.19
CA GLY A 134 3.18 -2.36 -6.56
C GLY A 134 2.61 -0.95 -6.69
N ILE A 135 2.18 -0.59 -7.89
CA ILE A 135 1.28 0.55 -8.11
C ILE A 135 -0.01 0.33 -7.31
N GLY A 136 -0.60 1.40 -6.82
CA GLY A 136 -1.79 1.33 -5.97
C GLY A 136 -3.07 1.65 -6.74
N VAL A 137 -3.59 0.74 -7.56
CA VAL A 137 -4.93 0.90 -8.12
C VAL A 137 -5.95 0.41 -7.10
N CYS A 138 -6.65 1.35 -6.45
CA CYS A 138 -7.57 1.04 -5.36
C CYS A 138 -9.03 1.25 -5.75
N HIS A 139 -9.90 0.30 -5.39
CA HIS A 139 -11.33 0.38 -5.65
C HIS A 139 -12.13 0.61 -4.36
N THR A 140 -13.27 1.28 -4.52
CA THR A 140 -14.33 1.24 -3.52
C THR A 140 -15.63 0.85 -4.21
N TYR A 141 -16.25 -0.23 -3.75
CA TYR A 141 -17.55 -0.69 -4.22
C TYR A 141 -18.65 -0.24 -3.28
N VAL A 142 -19.63 0.50 -3.82
CA VAL A 142 -20.86 0.90 -3.11
C VAL A 142 -21.96 -0.09 -3.45
N ASP A 143 -22.29 -0.96 -2.51
CA ASP A 143 -23.28 -2.01 -2.67
C ASP A 143 -24.73 -1.49 -2.66
N LYS A 144 -25.66 -2.31 -3.13
CA LYS A 144 -27.11 -2.02 -3.12
C LYS A 144 -27.69 -1.71 -1.74
N SER A 145 -27.08 -2.25 -0.68
CA SER A 145 -27.50 -2.08 0.71
C SER A 145 -26.70 -1.00 1.45
N ALA A 146 -25.86 -0.22 0.75
CA ALA A 146 -25.02 0.79 1.37
C ALA A 146 -25.84 1.93 2.01
N ASP A 147 -25.41 2.38 3.20
CA ASP A 147 -25.79 3.70 3.69
C ASP A 147 -25.11 4.76 2.82
N LEU A 148 -25.92 5.52 2.07
CA LEU A 148 -25.41 6.46 1.08
C LEU A 148 -24.65 7.64 1.72
N GLY A 149 -24.99 8.03 2.94
CA GLY A 149 -24.28 9.07 3.68
C GLY A 149 -22.88 8.62 4.06
N LYS A 150 -22.74 7.41 4.61
CA LYS A 150 -21.43 6.79 4.88
C LYS A 150 -20.64 6.62 3.58
N ALA A 151 -21.28 6.16 2.50
CA ALA A 151 -20.63 5.96 1.22
C ALA A 151 -20.04 7.25 0.65
N VAL A 152 -20.77 8.37 0.73
CA VAL A 152 -20.26 9.69 0.31
C VAL A 152 -19.01 10.07 1.14
N ALA A 153 -19.08 9.96 2.45
CA ALA A 153 -17.98 10.34 3.34
C ALA A 153 -16.72 9.49 3.09
N ILE A 154 -16.88 8.16 2.96
CA ILE A 154 -15.80 7.21 2.72
C ILE A 154 -15.14 7.47 1.36
N VAL A 155 -15.93 7.55 0.28
CA VAL A 155 -15.45 7.72 -1.09
C VAL A 155 -14.83 9.10 -1.29
N TYR A 156 -15.41 10.14 -0.71
CA TYR A 156 -14.82 11.48 -0.71
C TYR A 156 -13.44 11.47 -0.04
N ASN A 157 -13.36 10.95 1.18
CA ASN A 157 -12.10 10.84 1.91
C ASN A 157 -11.07 9.99 1.14
N ALA A 158 -11.48 8.86 0.58
CA ALA A 158 -10.61 7.95 -0.15
C ALA A 158 -9.94 8.62 -1.37
N LYS A 159 -10.61 9.57 -2.03
CA LYS A 159 -10.04 10.29 -3.19
C LYS A 159 -9.39 11.61 -2.83
N VAL A 160 -10.03 12.44 -1.98
CA VAL A 160 -9.68 13.85 -1.85
C VAL A 160 -8.65 14.13 -0.76
N GLN A 161 -8.61 13.33 0.31
CA GLN A 161 -7.75 13.58 1.46
C GLN A 161 -6.26 13.68 1.08
N ARG A 162 -5.79 12.82 0.17
CA ARG A 162 -4.43 12.88 -0.40
C ARG A 162 -4.38 12.09 -1.70
N PRO A 163 -4.66 12.69 -2.86
CA PRO A 163 -4.83 11.95 -4.11
C PRO A 163 -3.53 11.39 -4.71
N THR A 164 -2.36 11.84 -4.23
CA THR A 164 -1.04 11.51 -4.78
C THR A 164 -0.35 10.31 -4.11
N VAL A 165 -1.11 9.47 -3.40
CA VAL A 165 -0.57 8.30 -2.70
C VAL A 165 -1.26 7.01 -3.14
N CYS A 166 -0.55 5.89 -3.01
CA CYS A 166 -0.91 4.58 -3.53
C CYS A 166 -2.20 3.96 -2.97
N ASN A 167 -2.71 4.44 -1.82
CA ASN A 167 -3.95 3.98 -1.21
C ASN A 167 -5.14 4.92 -1.46
N ALA A 168 -4.95 5.96 -2.30
CA ALA A 168 -6.05 6.80 -2.76
C ALA A 168 -6.96 6.02 -3.71
N LEU A 169 -8.26 6.31 -3.68
CA LEU A 169 -9.22 5.67 -4.57
C LEU A 169 -8.93 6.08 -6.03
N ASP A 170 -8.88 5.11 -6.92
CA ASP A 170 -8.76 5.33 -8.36
C ASP A 170 -10.02 4.91 -9.12
N CYS A 171 -10.71 3.86 -8.66
CA CYS A 171 -11.93 3.39 -9.30
C CYS A 171 -13.08 3.25 -8.30
N LEU A 172 -14.20 3.90 -8.59
CA LEU A 172 -15.46 3.80 -7.86
C LEU A 172 -16.41 2.88 -8.60
N LEU A 173 -16.76 1.75 -7.99
CA LEU A 173 -17.78 0.83 -8.48
C LEU A 173 -19.10 1.09 -7.75
N VAL A 174 -20.21 1.23 -8.46
CA VAL A 174 -21.49 1.54 -7.85
C VAL A 174 -22.55 0.55 -8.33
N HIS A 175 -23.24 -0.11 -7.39
CA HIS A 175 -24.33 -1.01 -7.74
C HIS A 175 -25.47 -0.26 -8.44
N SER A 176 -25.97 -0.79 -9.56
CA SER A 176 -27.00 -0.16 -10.40
C SER A 176 -28.27 0.25 -9.63
N LYS A 177 -28.67 -0.52 -8.60
CA LYS A 177 -29.85 -0.21 -7.77
C LYS A 177 -29.72 1.08 -6.94
N VAL A 178 -28.52 1.52 -6.62
CA VAL A 178 -28.29 2.75 -5.84
C VAL A 178 -27.65 3.86 -6.67
N ALA A 179 -27.16 3.56 -7.86
CA ALA A 179 -26.41 4.49 -8.71
C ALA A 179 -27.19 5.78 -9.00
N GLN A 180 -28.50 5.69 -9.28
CA GLN A 180 -29.35 6.85 -9.57
C GLN A 180 -29.42 7.84 -8.40
N ASN A 181 -29.40 7.35 -7.16
CA ASN A 181 -29.46 8.16 -5.95
C ASN A 181 -28.09 8.57 -5.44
N TYR A 182 -27.09 7.71 -5.62
CA TYR A 182 -25.75 7.91 -5.04
C TYR A 182 -24.82 8.78 -5.89
N LEU A 183 -24.78 8.54 -7.22
CA LEU A 183 -23.84 9.24 -8.09
C LEU A 183 -24.00 10.77 -8.06
N PRO A 184 -25.22 11.34 -8.04
CA PRO A 184 -25.37 12.78 -7.91
C PRO A 184 -24.82 13.36 -6.59
N LEU A 185 -24.91 12.60 -5.50
CA LEU A 185 -24.41 13.03 -4.19
C LEU A 185 -22.87 13.13 -4.19
N ILE A 186 -22.18 12.07 -4.62
CA ILE A 186 -20.73 12.07 -4.65
C ILE A 186 -20.18 13.02 -5.72
N ALA A 187 -20.82 13.12 -6.89
CA ALA A 187 -20.39 14.02 -7.95
C ALA A 187 -20.43 15.50 -7.50
N LYS A 188 -21.44 15.88 -6.72
CA LYS A 188 -21.51 17.23 -6.12
C LYS A 188 -20.32 17.52 -5.21
N GLU A 189 -19.96 16.58 -4.34
CA GLU A 189 -18.82 16.75 -3.42
C GLU A 189 -17.48 16.70 -4.16
N TRP A 190 -17.35 15.84 -5.16
CA TRP A 190 -16.15 15.74 -5.98
C TRP A 190 -15.95 16.95 -6.89
N ALA A 191 -17.02 17.51 -7.44
CA ALA A 191 -16.94 18.75 -8.22
C ALA A 191 -16.42 19.93 -7.39
N ARG A 192 -16.82 20.05 -6.11
CA ARG A 192 -16.30 21.07 -5.19
C ARG A 192 -14.81 20.89 -4.89
N ALA A 193 -14.32 19.66 -4.95
CA ALA A 193 -12.93 19.32 -4.76
C ALA A 193 -12.15 19.22 -6.09
N GLU A 194 -12.73 19.63 -7.20
CA GLU A 194 -12.14 19.61 -8.55
C GLU A 194 -11.69 18.21 -9.01
N VAL A 195 -12.42 17.16 -8.62
CA VAL A 195 -12.14 15.80 -9.07
C VAL A 195 -12.71 15.58 -10.47
N GLU A 196 -11.86 15.23 -11.42
CA GLU A 196 -12.24 14.81 -12.77
C GLU A 196 -12.78 13.36 -12.73
N MET A 197 -13.99 13.15 -13.21
CA MET A 197 -14.73 11.89 -13.15
C MET A 197 -14.77 11.21 -14.54
N HIS A 198 -14.05 10.11 -14.70
CA HIS A 198 -14.02 9.27 -15.89
C HIS A 198 -15.15 8.23 -15.80
N CYS A 199 -16.26 8.49 -16.46
CA CYS A 199 -17.50 7.75 -16.27
C CYS A 199 -17.74 6.72 -17.37
N ASP A 200 -18.21 5.51 -17.00
CA ASP A 200 -18.78 4.58 -17.94
C ASP A 200 -20.09 5.15 -18.54
N LYS A 201 -20.67 4.46 -19.52
CA LYS A 201 -21.88 4.92 -20.21
C LYS A 201 -23.07 5.10 -19.27
N GLN A 202 -23.21 4.23 -18.26
CA GLN A 202 -24.36 4.28 -17.34
C GLN A 202 -24.18 5.41 -16.32
N ALA A 203 -23.02 5.55 -15.71
CA ALA A 203 -22.71 6.67 -14.80
C ALA A 203 -22.83 8.01 -15.51
N MET A 204 -22.33 8.11 -16.77
CA MET A 204 -22.44 9.31 -17.59
C MET A 204 -23.89 9.68 -17.86
N ALA A 205 -24.75 8.71 -18.19
CA ALA A 205 -26.20 8.96 -18.46
C ALA A 205 -26.90 9.47 -17.19
N ILE A 206 -26.63 8.86 -16.04
CA ILE A 206 -27.19 9.27 -14.74
C ILE A 206 -26.77 10.70 -14.41
N LEU A 207 -25.49 10.99 -14.45
CA LEU A 207 -24.97 12.31 -14.08
C LEU A 207 -25.46 13.40 -15.03
N LYS A 208 -25.46 13.17 -16.35
CA LYS A 208 -26.01 14.13 -17.32
C LYS A 208 -27.49 14.40 -17.11
N SER A 209 -28.32 13.39 -16.82
CA SER A 209 -29.75 13.59 -16.58
C SER A 209 -30.04 14.40 -15.32
N THR A 210 -29.19 14.29 -14.29
CA THR A 210 -29.37 14.98 -13.01
C THR A 210 -28.88 16.42 -13.08
N LEU A 211 -27.82 16.69 -13.86
CA LEU A 211 -27.20 18.02 -13.99
C LEU A 211 -27.99 18.97 -14.93
N THR A 212 -28.95 18.48 -15.70
CA THR A 212 -29.85 19.30 -16.51
C THR A 212 -31.00 19.95 -15.71
N LEU A 213 -31.17 19.59 -14.43
CA LEU A 213 -32.08 20.27 -13.54
C LEU A 213 -31.47 21.65 -13.15
N PRO A 214 -32.26 22.77 -13.17
CA PRO A 214 -31.76 24.08 -12.81
C PRO A 214 -31.23 24.07 -11.38
N SER A 215 -29.92 24.14 -11.26
CA SER A 215 -29.28 24.29 -9.96
C SER A 215 -29.59 25.69 -9.42
N PRO A 216 -29.98 25.86 -8.14
CA PRO A 216 -30.12 27.18 -7.53
C PRO A 216 -28.78 27.94 -7.46
N PHE A 217 -27.67 27.30 -7.76
CA PHE A 217 -26.33 27.88 -7.85
C PHE A 217 -25.96 28.15 -9.31
N LYS A 218 -26.37 29.30 -9.84
CA LYS A 218 -25.91 29.81 -11.14
C LYS A 218 -24.42 30.13 -11.03
N GLY A 219 -23.58 29.39 -11.76
CA GLY A 219 -22.17 29.73 -11.96
C GLY A 219 -21.16 28.58 -11.89
N GLU A 220 -21.51 27.40 -11.36
CA GLU A 220 -20.60 26.28 -11.32
C GLU A 220 -21.06 25.20 -12.33
N GLY A 221 -20.40 25.14 -13.46
CA GLY A 221 -20.61 24.11 -14.48
C GLY A 221 -20.13 22.75 -13.95
N LEU A 222 -20.99 22.00 -13.28
CA LEU A 222 -20.73 20.60 -12.90
C LEU A 222 -20.37 19.70 -14.11
N GLY A 223 -20.49 20.23 -15.34
CA GLY A 223 -20.22 19.49 -16.59
C GLY A 223 -18.76 19.44 -17.04
N GLU A 224 -17.90 20.33 -16.58
CA GLU A 224 -16.51 20.42 -17.06
C GLU A 224 -15.60 19.31 -16.54
N GLY A 225 -15.92 18.68 -15.41
CA GLY A 225 -15.13 17.60 -14.79
C GLY A 225 -15.65 16.18 -15.06
N ILE A 226 -16.65 15.98 -15.95
CA ILE A 226 -17.20 14.66 -16.26
C ILE A 226 -16.86 14.29 -17.69
N VAL A 227 -16.01 13.26 -17.85
CA VAL A 227 -15.54 12.77 -19.14
C VAL A 227 -15.89 11.29 -19.33
N PRO A 228 -16.00 10.80 -20.59
CA PRO A 228 -16.16 9.37 -20.81
C PRO A 228 -14.90 8.61 -20.43
N ALA A 229 -15.06 7.50 -19.70
CA ALA A 229 -13.97 6.59 -19.39
C ALA A 229 -13.48 5.88 -20.66
N VAL A 230 -12.18 5.65 -20.73
CA VAL A 230 -11.52 4.78 -21.71
C VAL A 230 -11.04 3.50 -21.03
N ASP A 231 -10.69 2.46 -21.80
CA ASP A 231 -10.34 1.16 -21.23
C ASP A 231 -9.10 1.21 -20.31
N GLU A 232 -8.17 2.11 -20.60
CA GLU A 232 -6.96 2.33 -19.83
C GLU A 232 -7.21 2.95 -18.45
N ASP A 233 -8.37 3.57 -18.23
CA ASP A 233 -8.69 4.22 -16.95
C ASP A 233 -8.99 3.20 -15.83
N TRP A 234 -9.43 1.98 -16.18
CA TRP A 234 -9.87 1.00 -15.20
C TRP A 234 -8.74 0.43 -14.33
N GLY A 235 -7.55 0.30 -14.89
CA GLY A 235 -6.36 -0.21 -14.18
C GLY A 235 -5.28 0.85 -13.95
N LYS A 236 -5.68 2.12 -13.92
CA LYS A 236 -4.76 3.26 -13.83
C LYS A 236 -4.68 3.82 -12.41
N GLU A 237 -3.47 3.92 -11.90
CA GLU A 237 -3.15 4.72 -10.72
C GLU A 237 -3.07 6.19 -11.14
N PHE A 238 -4.06 7.00 -10.80
CA PHE A 238 -4.15 8.39 -11.27
C PHE A 238 -3.19 9.34 -10.55
N LEU A 239 -2.90 9.11 -9.28
CA LEU A 239 -2.05 9.98 -8.43
C LEU A 239 -2.44 11.46 -8.47
N SER A 240 -3.71 11.76 -8.72
CA SER A 240 -4.26 13.09 -8.90
C SER A 240 -5.75 13.10 -8.54
N LEU A 241 -6.38 14.26 -8.59
CA LEU A 241 -7.83 14.43 -8.43
C LEU A 241 -8.59 13.94 -9.66
N LYS A 242 -8.39 12.65 -10.01
CA LYS A 242 -9.10 11.95 -11.08
C LYS A 242 -9.56 10.60 -10.56
N ALA A 243 -10.75 10.15 -10.96
CA ALA A 243 -11.27 8.83 -10.61
C ALA A 243 -12.13 8.26 -11.72
N ALA A 244 -12.00 6.96 -11.96
CA ALA A 244 -12.91 6.22 -12.84
C ALA A 244 -14.17 5.84 -12.07
N ILE A 245 -15.33 5.87 -12.74
CA ILE A 245 -16.63 5.47 -12.18
C ILE A 245 -17.29 4.46 -13.08
N LYS A 246 -17.66 3.31 -12.53
CA LYS A 246 -18.38 2.26 -13.25
C LYS A 246 -19.61 1.81 -12.48
N VAL A 247 -20.73 1.67 -13.18
CA VAL A 247 -21.95 1.06 -12.64
C VAL A 247 -21.91 -0.43 -12.90
N VAL A 248 -22.13 -1.22 -11.84
CA VAL A 248 -22.13 -2.69 -11.88
C VAL A 248 -23.48 -3.23 -11.42
N ASN A 249 -23.88 -4.42 -11.90
CA ASN A 249 -25.20 -4.98 -11.61
C ASN A 249 -25.24 -5.94 -10.41
N SER A 250 -24.07 -6.37 -9.96
CA SER A 250 -23.93 -7.32 -8.85
C SER A 250 -22.60 -7.17 -8.14
N LEU A 251 -22.48 -7.80 -6.97
CA LEU A 251 -21.21 -7.99 -6.28
C LEU A 251 -20.24 -8.83 -7.13
N ASP A 252 -20.74 -9.84 -7.86
CA ASP A 252 -19.89 -10.67 -8.73
C ASP A 252 -19.20 -9.81 -9.80
N GLU A 253 -19.93 -8.95 -10.48
CA GLU A 253 -19.36 -8.02 -11.48
C GLU A 253 -18.33 -7.05 -10.85
N ALA A 254 -18.55 -6.62 -9.60
CA ALA A 254 -17.58 -5.79 -8.89
C ALA A 254 -16.31 -6.57 -8.55
N LEU A 255 -16.44 -7.82 -8.09
CA LEU A 255 -15.31 -8.70 -7.78
C LEU A 255 -14.49 -9.04 -9.03
N GLU A 256 -15.15 -9.39 -10.15
CA GLU A 256 -14.48 -9.62 -11.44
C GLU A 256 -13.72 -8.38 -11.93
N HIS A 257 -14.31 -7.19 -11.74
CA HIS A 257 -13.64 -5.94 -12.11
C HIS A 257 -12.38 -5.70 -11.26
N ILE A 258 -12.48 -5.89 -9.94
CA ILE A 258 -11.36 -5.73 -9.00
C ILE A 258 -10.26 -6.76 -9.30
N GLU A 259 -10.62 -8.02 -9.56
CA GLU A 259 -9.65 -9.06 -9.93
C GLU A 259 -8.88 -8.69 -11.21
N LYS A 260 -9.58 -8.16 -12.20
CA LYS A 260 -9.00 -7.83 -13.51
C LYS A 260 -8.13 -6.58 -13.49
N TYR A 261 -8.53 -5.55 -12.75
CA TYR A 261 -7.95 -4.21 -12.84
C TYR A 261 -7.26 -3.74 -11.55
N GLY A 262 -7.51 -4.40 -10.44
CA GLY A 262 -6.88 -4.08 -9.16
C GLY A 262 -5.40 -4.41 -9.13
N SER A 263 -4.67 -3.70 -8.30
CA SER A 263 -3.24 -3.93 -8.06
C SER A 263 -2.96 -4.87 -6.88
N GLY A 264 -4.00 -5.34 -6.19
CA GLY A 264 -3.87 -6.09 -4.94
C GLY A 264 -3.43 -5.23 -3.74
N HIS A 265 -3.58 -3.91 -3.83
CA HIS A 265 -3.15 -2.99 -2.77
C HIS A 265 -4.23 -2.80 -1.69
N SER A 266 -5.29 -2.07 -1.98
CA SER A 266 -6.34 -1.75 -1.00
C SER A 266 -7.69 -1.66 -1.68
N GLU A 267 -8.65 -2.46 -1.20
CA GLU A 267 -9.97 -2.55 -1.78
C GLU A 267 -11.04 -2.38 -0.70
N ALA A 268 -12.13 -1.68 -1.00
CA ALA A 268 -13.17 -1.39 -0.03
C ALA A 268 -14.58 -1.71 -0.56
N ILE A 269 -15.44 -2.17 0.34
CA ILE A 269 -16.90 -2.24 0.12
C ILE A 269 -17.61 -1.34 1.12
N VAL A 270 -18.65 -0.65 0.67
CA VAL A 270 -19.61 0.02 1.55
C VAL A 270 -20.94 -0.72 1.46
N THR A 271 -21.36 -1.33 2.56
CA THR A 271 -22.54 -2.19 2.61
C THR A 271 -23.08 -2.33 4.03
N GLU A 272 -24.38 -2.48 4.19
CA GLU A 272 -25.02 -2.90 5.45
C GLU A 272 -25.43 -4.39 5.40
N ASP A 273 -25.14 -5.10 4.31
CA ASP A 273 -25.39 -6.53 4.17
C ASP A 273 -24.17 -7.31 4.68
N TYR A 274 -24.33 -8.03 5.79
CA TYR A 274 -23.28 -8.85 6.38
C TYR A 274 -22.74 -9.92 5.42
N SER A 275 -23.61 -10.55 4.62
CA SER A 275 -23.20 -11.60 3.70
C SER A 275 -22.35 -11.03 2.55
N ALA A 276 -22.72 -9.85 2.04
CA ALA A 276 -21.93 -9.15 1.01
C ALA A 276 -20.57 -8.72 1.58
N ALA A 277 -20.54 -8.20 2.81
CA ALA A 277 -19.30 -7.84 3.49
C ALA A 277 -18.36 -9.03 3.64
N MET A 278 -18.85 -10.17 4.12
CA MET A 278 -18.05 -11.38 4.33
C MET A 278 -17.57 -11.99 3.02
N ARG A 279 -18.40 -11.98 1.95
CA ARG A 279 -17.96 -12.41 0.63
C ARG A 279 -16.83 -11.53 0.10
N PHE A 280 -16.98 -10.22 0.20
CA PHE A 280 -15.96 -9.28 -0.25
C PHE A 280 -14.63 -9.49 0.49
N LEU A 281 -14.67 -9.64 1.82
CA LEU A 281 -13.47 -9.92 2.62
C LEU A 281 -12.76 -11.24 2.24
N ASN A 282 -13.52 -12.26 1.87
CA ASN A 282 -12.98 -13.59 1.55
C ASN A 282 -12.52 -13.72 0.10
N GLU A 283 -13.20 -13.07 -0.84
CA GLU A 283 -12.98 -13.27 -2.27
C GLU A 283 -12.02 -12.24 -2.89
N VAL A 284 -11.88 -11.04 -2.29
CA VAL A 284 -10.95 -10.03 -2.77
C VAL A 284 -9.51 -10.34 -2.35
N ASP A 285 -8.63 -10.51 -3.33
CA ASP A 285 -7.22 -10.79 -3.11
C ASP A 285 -6.38 -9.51 -3.11
N ALA A 286 -6.46 -8.74 -2.03
CA ALA A 286 -5.69 -7.54 -1.82
C ALA A 286 -4.92 -7.57 -0.48
N ALA A 287 -3.91 -6.71 -0.35
CA ALA A 287 -3.14 -6.57 0.88
C ALA A 287 -4.00 -6.04 2.04
N CYS A 288 -4.93 -5.12 1.74
CA CYS A 288 -5.87 -4.59 2.71
C CYS A 288 -7.28 -4.58 2.12
N VAL A 289 -8.23 -5.18 2.82
CA VAL A 289 -9.63 -5.26 2.42
C VAL A 289 -10.50 -4.63 3.48
N TYR A 290 -11.33 -3.67 3.10
CA TYR A 290 -12.10 -2.84 4.01
C TYR A 290 -13.61 -3.05 3.87
N VAL A 291 -14.30 -3.04 4.99
CA VAL A 291 -15.76 -2.92 5.05
C VAL A 291 -16.08 -1.59 5.76
N ASN A 292 -16.83 -0.73 5.09
CA ASN A 292 -17.30 0.55 5.62
C ASN A 292 -16.19 1.48 6.14
N ALA A 293 -15.01 1.46 5.49
CA ALA A 293 -13.91 2.33 5.81
C ALA A 293 -13.14 2.77 4.56
N SER A 294 -12.45 3.90 4.65
CA SER A 294 -11.64 4.45 3.57
C SER A 294 -10.35 3.66 3.35
N THR A 295 -9.96 3.43 2.10
CA THR A 295 -8.67 2.84 1.74
C THR A 295 -7.47 3.65 2.22
N ARG A 296 -7.69 4.94 2.54
CA ARG A 296 -6.66 5.85 3.10
C ARG A 296 -6.11 5.38 4.45
N PHE A 297 -6.76 4.46 5.13
CA PHE A 297 -6.23 3.85 6.35
C PHE A 297 -5.11 2.83 6.13
N THR A 298 -4.78 2.45 4.90
CA THR A 298 -3.63 1.57 4.62
C THR A 298 -2.33 2.31 4.86
N ASP A 299 -1.92 2.37 6.12
CA ASP A 299 -0.77 3.13 6.60
C ASP A 299 -0.30 2.52 7.92
N GLY A 300 1.01 2.36 8.10
CA GLY A 300 1.56 1.74 9.30
C GLY A 300 1.25 2.50 10.59
N GLY A 301 1.21 3.84 10.53
CA GLY A 301 0.80 4.66 11.67
C GLY A 301 -0.67 4.48 12.02
N GLN A 302 -1.55 4.44 11.00
CA GLN A 302 -2.99 4.23 11.18
C GLN A 302 -3.33 2.82 11.67
N PHE A 303 -2.51 1.83 11.32
CA PHE A 303 -2.67 0.45 11.81
C PHE A 303 -2.04 0.22 13.20
N GLY A 304 -1.50 1.28 13.83
CA GLY A 304 -0.86 1.17 15.14
C GLY A 304 0.51 0.50 15.12
N LEU A 305 1.14 0.39 13.94
CA LEU A 305 2.45 -0.22 13.77
C LEU A 305 3.61 0.77 14.00
N GLY A 306 3.27 2.05 14.18
CA GLY A 306 4.21 3.16 14.38
C GLY A 306 4.68 3.78 13.07
N ALA A 307 5.52 3.09 12.32
CA ALA A 307 6.01 3.51 11.01
C ALA A 307 6.06 2.31 10.05
N GLU A 308 6.26 2.59 8.76
CA GLU A 308 6.40 1.57 7.73
C GLU A 308 7.48 1.95 6.73
N ILE A 309 8.13 0.96 6.14
CA ILE A 309 9.00 1.16 4.98
C ILE A 309 8.17 1.33 3.70
N GLY A 310 7.02 0.69 3.62
CA GLY A 310 6.11 0.70 2.49
C GLY A 310 5.00 -0.31 2.60
N ILE A 311 4.15 -0.37 1.58
CA ILE A 311 3.04 -1.31 1.49
C ILE A 311 3.41 -2.40 0.48
N SER A 312 3.51 -3.65 0.91
CA SER A 312 3.75 -4.78 0.01
C SER A 312 2.44 -5.39 -0.47
N THR A 313 2.35 -5.63 -1.78
CA THR A 313 1.24 -6.39 -2.38
C THR A 313 1.59 -7.85 -2.63
N GLN A 314 2.83 -8.25 -2.34
CA GLN A 314 3.33 -9.61 -2.55
C GLN A 314 2.74 -10.59 -1.53
N LYS A 315 2.69 -11.88 -1.91
CA LYS A 315 2.22 -12.97 -1.05
C LYS A 315 3.36 -13.80 -0.44
N PHE A 316 4.58 -13.61 -0.92
CA PHE A 316 5.70 -14.49 -0.58
C PHE A 316 6.29 -14.22 0.81
N HIS A 317 6.28 -12.99 1.29
CA HIS A 317 6.78 -12.62 2.62
C HIS A 317 5.74 -11.73 3.33
N ALA A 318 6.07 -10.46 3.59
CA ALA A 318 5.15 -9.50 4.17
C ALA A 318 4.12 -9.02 3.14
N ARG A 319 2.88 -8.80 3.57
CA ARG A 319 1.81 -8.23 2.77
C ARG A 319 1.12 -7.12 3.55
N GLY A 320 0.84 -5.98 2.92
CA GLY A 320 0.35 -4.78 3.58
C GLY A 320 1.46 -3.88 4.11
N PRO A 321 1.18 -3.00 5.09
CA PRO A 321 2.18 -2.12 5.67
C PRO A 321 3.35 -2.88 6.30
N MET A 322 4.57 -2.57 5.86
CA MET A 322 5.78 -3.24 6.32
C MET A 322 6.42 -2.46 7.46
N ALA A 323 6.16 -2.90 8.67
CA ALA A 323 6.68 -2.34 9.90
C ALA A 323 7.82 -3.21 10.50
N LEU A 324 8.04 -3.13 11.80
CA LEU A 324 9.15 -3.81 12.47
C LEU A 324 9.10 -5.34 12.35
N LYS A 325 7.92 -5.95 12.49
CA LYS A 325 7.77 -7.41 12.44
C LYS A 325 8.06 -7.97 11.06
N GLU A 326 7.68 -7.25 10.03
CA GLU A 326 7.87 -7.61 8.63
C GLU A 326 9.35 -7.50 8.20
N LEU A 327 10.17 -6.79 8.96
CA LEU A 327 11.62 -6.73 8.78
C LEU A 327 12.38 -7.81 9.56
N THR A 328 11.66 -8.82 10.06
CA THR A 328 12.22 -9.96 10.75
C THR A 328 11.78 -11.27 10.10
N SER A 329 12.59 -12.31 10.30
CA SER A 329 12.20 -13.69 10.06
C SER A 329 12.13 -14.42 11.41
N TYR A 330 12.11 -15.74 11.39
CA TYR A 330 12.19 -16.55 12.59
C TYR A 330 13.09 -17.77 12.38
N LYS A 331 13.67 -18.25 13.47
CA LYS A 331 14.28 -19.57 13.55
C LYS A 331 13.50 -20.47 14.49
N TRP A 332 13.53 -21.76 14.23
CA TRP A 332 12.98 -22.73 15.15
C TRP A 332 13.88 -22.87 16.37
N ILE A 333 13.27 -22.92 17.56
CA ILE A 333 13.93 -23.27 18.81
C ILE A 333 13.30 -24.54 19.34
N ILE A 334 14.13 -25.52 19.72
CA ILE A 334 13.69 -26.84 20.11
C ILE A 334 14.35 -27.18 21.44
N PHE A 335 13.55 -27.57 22.42
CA PHE A 335 14.02 -28.07 23.71
C PHE A 335 13.69 -29.55 23.80
N GLY A 336 14.67 -30.34 24.20
CA GLY A 336 14.54 -31.77 24.40
C GLY A 336 15.15 -32.22 25.72
N ASN A 337 14.89 -33.45 26.07
CA ASN A 337 15.47 -34.16 27.22
C ASN A 337 15.98 -35.55 26.78
N GLY A 338 16.84 -35.57 25.76
CA GLY A 338 17.44 -36.81 25.26
C GLY A 338 16.61 -37.56 24.20
N GLN A 339 15.57 -36.96 23.64
CA GLN A 339 14.78 -37.58 22.57
C GLN A 339 15.65 -37.86 21.34
N VAL A 340 15.53 -39.08 20.80
CA VAL A 340 16.15 -39.50 19.54
C VAL A 340 15.05 -39.83 18.51
N ARG A 341 15.35 -39.65 17.24
CA ARG A 341 14.45 -40.06 16.18
C ARG A 341 14.54 -41.59 16.03
N PRO A 342 13.41 -42.32 16.06
CA PRO A 342 13.38 -43.79 15.87
C PRO A 342 13.87 -44.20 14.50
#